data_dca7b3332ce438db05a1c8a6feae1e2e
#
_entry.id   dca7b3332ce438db05a1c8a6feae1e2e
#
_cell.length_a   1.000
_cell.length_b   1.000
_cell.length_c   1.000
_cell.angle_alpha   90.00
_cell.angle_beta   90.00
_cell.angle_gamma   90.00
#
_symmetry.space_group_name_H-M   'P 1'
#
loop_
_entity.id
_entity.type
_entity.pdbx_description
1 polymer ?
#
loop_
_entity_poly.entity_id
_entity_poly.type
_entity_poly.pdbx_seq_one_letter_code
_entity_poly.pdbx_strand_id
1 'polypeptide(L)'
;MRVLLADDHGIVRRGLRSLLEEAGVTVVAEAADGLEAVRLCDEQRPDMLILDIGMPKLNGIEVAARAQKLDPPPGVIILSMHADESYILRALAAGARAYLLKDATDEDLLPAVRTVASGKPYFSPAVAAVLVEDYMRRMQTRGLSDSYDLLTDREKEVLQLLAEGRSNKEVATLLDLGLSTVETHRANLMQKLNLHSTAEIVLYAVRKGIIV
;
A
#
# COMPACT_ATOMS: atom_id res chain seq x y z
N MET A 1 -27.07 -4.90 4.22
CA MET A 1 -25.66 -5.12 4.63
C MET A 1 -25.63 -5.32 6.12
N ARG A 2 -25.03 -6.42 6.56
CA ARG A 2 -24.98 -6.87 7.96
C ARG A 2 -23.59 -6.59 8.53
N VAL A 3 -23.51 -5.83 9.62
CA VAL A 3 -22.24 -5.39 10.21
C VAL A 3 -22.12 -5.91 11.64
N LEU A 4 -20.92 -6.37 12.03
CA LEU A 4 -20.54 -6.62 13.40
C LEU A 4 -19.64 -5.48 13.87
N LEU A 5 -19.97 -4.88 15.02
CA LEU A 5 -19.19 -3.85 15.68
C LEU A 5 -18.41 -4.46 16.86
N ALA A 6 -17.10 -4.18 16.94
CA ALA A 6 -16.29 -4.58 18.10
C ALA A 6 -15.45 -3.41 18.58
N ASP A 7 -15.70 -2.98 19.80
CA ASP A 7 -15.00 -1.89 20.51
C ASP A 7 -15.24 -2.08 22.00
N ASP A 8 -14.25 -1.95 22.85
CA ASP A 8 -14.40 -2.12 24.30
C ASP A 8 -15.07 -0.91 24.97
N HIS A 9 -15.11 0.25 24.26
CA HIS A 9 -15.77 1.47 24.74
C HIS A 9 -17.26 1.49 24.38
N GLY A 10 -18.13 1.17 25.35
CA GLY A 10 -19.58 1.08 25.13
C GLY A 10 -20.24 2.37 24.61
N ILE A 11 -19.67 3.57 24.88
CA ILE A 11 -20.20 4.84 24.36
C ILE A 11 -19.91 4.96 22.86
N VAL A 12 -18.65 4.65 22.47
CA VAL A 12 -18.23 4.66 21.05
C VAL A 12 -19.07 3.68 20.25
N ARG A 13 -19.21 2.46 20.75
CA ARG A 13 -19.98 1.39 20.11
C ARG A 13 -21.45 1.78 19.88
N ARG A 14 -22.09 2.41 20.88
CA ARG A 14 -23.48 2.95 20.70
C ARG A 14 -23.56 4.06 19.67
N GLY A 15 -22.60 4.99 19.66
CA GLY A 15 -22.53 6.06 18.66
C GLY A 15 -22.39 5.51 17.23
N LEU A 16 -21.43 4.60 17.03
CA LEU A 16 -21.22 3.93 15.74
C LEU A 16 -22.47 3.16 15.27
N ARG A 17 -23.13 2.45 16.18
CA ARG A 17 -24.39 1.76 15.89
C ARG A 17 -25.46 2.72 15.39
N SER A 18 -25.67 3.85 16.10
CA SER A 18 -26.66 4.85 15.70
C SER A 18 -26.41 5.38 14.30
N LEU A 19 -25.17 5.80 14.02
CA LEU A 19 -24.75 6.30 12.70
C LEU A 19 -24.99 5.28 11.57
N LEU A 20 -24.67 4.01 11.83
CA LEU A 20 -24.86 2.94 10.84
C LEU A 20 -26.33 2.64 10.60
N GLU A 21 -27.14 2.53 11.65
CA GLU A 21 -28.57 2.23 11.56
C GLU A 21 -29.35 3.38 10.87
N GLU A 22 -29.00 4.64 11.14
CA GLU A 22 -29.52 5.82 10.45
C GLU A 22 -29.22 5.80 8.94
N ALA A 23 -28.07 5.24 8.55
CA ALA A 23 -27.67 5.05 7.16
C ALA A 23 -28.25 3.79 6.50
N GLY A 24 -29.14 3.05 7.20
CA GLY A 24 -29.78 1.82 6.69
C GLY A 24 -28.87 0.58 6.74
N VAL A 25 -27.82 0.59 7.54
CA VAL A 25 -26.94 -0.56 7.76
C VAL A 25 -27.43 -1.33 8.98
N THR A 26 -27.53 -2.65 8.89
CA THR A 26 -27.99 -3.50 10.00
C THR A 26 -26.83 -3.94 10.86
N VAL A 27 -26.77 -3.51 12.12
CA VAL A 27 -25.81 -4.01 13.11
C VAL A 27 -26.37 -5.33 13.69
N VAL A 28 -25.75 -6.45 13.29
CA VAL A 28 -26.22 -7.80 13.66
C VAL A 28 -25.64 -8.30 14.98
N ALA A 29 -24.50 -7.76 15.39
CA ALA A 29 -23.88 -8.09 16.66
C ALA A 29 -22.95 -6.97 17.14
N GLU A 30 -22.75 -6.92 18.46
CA GLU A 30 -21.78 -6.06 19.11
C GLU A 30 -20.89 -6.92 20.02
N ALA A 31 -19.60 -6.63 20.04
CA ALA A 31 -18.60 -7.28 20.90
C ALA A 31 -17.84 -6.24 21.73
N ALA A 32 -17.54 -6.58 22.98
CA ALA A 32 -16.75 -5.75 23.87
C ALA A 32 -15.28 -6.23 23.98
N ASP A 33 -14.94 -7.36 23.36
CA ASP A 33 -13.60 -7.90 23.30
C ASP A 33 -13.39 -8.73 22.03
N GLY A 34 -12.12 -8.99 21.70
CA GLY A 34 -11.79 -9.65 20.44
C GLY A 34 -12.14 -11.14 20.39
N LEU A 35 -12.19 -11.88 21.52
CA LEU A 35 -12.64 -13.27 21.51
C LEU A 35 -14.14 -13.36 21.27
N GLU A 36 -14.91 -12.46 21.86
CA GLU A 36 -16.34 -12.33 21.60
C GLU A 36 -16.59 -11.97 20.12
N ALA A 37 -15.81 -11.02 19.57
CA ALA A 37 -15.90 -10.64 18.17
C ALA A 37 -15.69 -11.83 17.22
N VAL A 38 -14.68 -12.67 17.47
CA VAL A 38 -14.44 -13.88 16.67
C VAL A 38 -15.62 -14.85 16.76
N ARG A 39 -16.11 -15.15 17.97
CA ARG A 39 -17.26 -16.05 18.18
C ARG A 39 -18.51 -15.54 17.43
N LEU A 40 -18.83 -14.25 17.62
CA LEU A 40 -20.01 -13.65 16.96
C LEU A 40 -19.83 -13.55 15.44
N CYS A 41 -18.62 -13.37 14.93
CA CYS A 41 -18.34 -13.40 13.51
C CYS A 41 -18.64 -14.78 12.89
N ASP A 42 -18.25 -15.86 13.55
CA ASP A 42 -18.55 -17.22 13.13
C ASP A 42 -20.05 -17.53 13.17
N GLU A 43 -20.75 -17.09 14.22
CA GLU A 43 -22.19 -17.34 14.41
C GLU A 43 -23.06 -16.51 13.47
N GLN A 44 -22.76 -15.22 13.33
CA GLN A 44 -23.62 -14.27 12.61
C GLN A 44 -23.29 -14.15 11.12
N ARG A 45 -22.07 -14.54 10.71
CA ARG A 45 -21.60 -14.41 9.33
C ARG A 45 -21.92 -13.02 8.75
N PRO A 46 -21.36 -11.94 9.33
CA PRO A 46 -21.60 -10.59 8.86
C PRO A 46 -20.94 -10.34 7.50
N ASP A 47 -21.49 -9.39 6.73
CA ASP A 47 -20.86 -8.93 5.48
C ASP A 47 -19.61 -8.09 5.76
N MET A 48 -19.57 -7.44 6.96
CA MET A 48 -18.49 -6.52 7.33
C MET A 48 -18.24 -6.53 8.84
N LEU A 49 -16.96 -6.36 9.20
CA LEU A 49 -16.51 -6.12 10.56
C LEU A 49 -15.99 -4.69 10.69
N ILE A 50 -16.36 -4.02 11.77
CA ILE A 50 -15.79 -2.74 12.20
C ILE A 50 -15.15 -3.01 13.56
N LEU A 51 -13.82 -2.92 13.62
CA LEU A 51 -13.03 -3.41 14.74
C LEU A 51 -12.16 -2.30 15.32
N ASP A 52 -12.26 -2.07 16.62
CA ASP A 52 -11.22 -1.34 17.35
C ASP A 52 -9.96 -2.19 17.49
N ILE A 53 -8.78 -1.56 17.41
CA ILE A 53 -7.50 -2.27 17.65
C ILE A 53 -7.33 -2.62 19.12
N GLY A 54 -7.65 -1.68 20.02
CA GLY A 54 -7.29 -1.72 21.45
C GLY A 54 -8.15 -2.63 22.34
N MET A 55 -8.79 -3.64 21.78
CA MET A 55 -9.69 -4.52 22.54
C MET A 55 -8.95 -5.49 23.48
N PRO A 56 -9.54 -5.81 24.66
CA PRO A 56 -9.01 -6.82 25.57
C PRO A 56 -9.14 -8.24 25.01
N LYS A 57 -8.40 -9.18 25.59
CA LYS A 57 -8.32 -10.62 25.26
C LYS A 57 -7.74 -10.94 23.89
N LEU A 58 -8.14 -10.23 22.84
CA LEU A 58 -7.63 -10.35 21.48
C LEU A 58 -7.77 -8.99 20.79
N ASN A 59 -6.69 -8.46 20.22
CA ASN A 59 -6.73 -7.18 19.50
C ASN A 59 -7.44 -7.27 18.16
N GLY A 60 -7.94 -6.14 17.63
CA GLY A 60 -8.72 -6.10 16.40
C GLY A 60 -7.96 -6.56 15.15
N ILE A 61 -6.64 -6.42 15.11
CA ILE A 61 -5.82 -6.90 13.99
C ILE A 61 -5.82 -8.43 13.94
N GLU A 62 -5.72 -9.10 15.10
CA GLU A 62 -5.80 -10.55 15.18
C GLU A 62 -7.22 -11.08 14.89
N VAL A 63 -8.26 -10.31 15.26
CA VAL A 63 -9.65 -10.62 14.87
C VAL A 63 -9.77 -10.56 13.35
N ALA A 64 -9.26 -9.50 12.71
CA ALA A 64 -9.25 -9.35 11.25
C ALA A 64 -8.57 -10.54 10.56
N ALA A 65 -7.37 -10.92 11.01
CA ALA A 65 -6.63 -12.06 10.46
C ALA A 65 -7.39 -13.40 10.55
N ARG A 66 -8.14 -13.60 11.63
CA ARG A 66 -8.99 -14.79 11.80
C ARG A 66 -10.22 -14.75 10.88
N ALA A 67 -10.86 -13.58 10.77
CA ALA A 67 -12.03 -13.39 9.92
C ALA A 67 -11.74 -13.62 8.43
N GLN A 68 -10.51 -13.31 7.97
CA GLN A 68 -10.10 -13.58 6.59
C GLN A 68 -10.02 -15.08 6.23
N LYS A 69 -10.09 -15.99 7.22
CA LYS A 69 -10.13 -17.44 7.00
C LYS A 69 -11.54 -17.98 6.75
N LEU A 70 -12.54 -17.14 6.92
CA LEU A 70 -13.94 -17.50 6.64
C LEU A 70 -14.20 -17.54 5.13
N ASP A 71 -15.21 -18.27 4.71
CA ASP A 71 -15.64 -18.34 3.33
C ASP A 71 -17.16 -18.01 3.24
N PRO A 72 -17.57 -16.92 2.59
CA PRO A 72 -16.71 -15.82 2.09
C PRO A 72 -16.14 -14.98 3.27
N PRO A 73 -14.95 -14.37 3.09
CA PRO A 73 -14.39 -13.48 4.11
C PRO A 73 -15.18 -12.16 4.16
N PRO A 74 -15.48 -11.63 5.37
CA PRO A 74 -16.13 -10.33 5.51
C PRO A 74 -15.20 -9.19 5.11
N GLY A 75 -15.76 -8.05 4.70
CA GLY A 75 -15.02 -6.80 4.64
C GLY A 75 -14.56 -6.37 6.03
N VAL A 76 -13.35 -5.83 6.17
CA VAL A 76 -12.82 -5.40 7.48
C VAL A 76 -12.44 -3.93 7.43
N ILE A 77 -12.98 -3.17 8.40
CA ILE A 77 -12.64 -1.78 8.70
C ILE A 77 -12.02 -1.76 10.10
N ILE A 78 -10.84 -1.18 10.23
CA ILE A 78 -10.18 -0.96 11.51
C ILE A 78 -10.43 0.48 11.98
N LEU A 79 -10.78 0.63 13.25
CA LEU A 79 -10.82 1.90 13.97
C LEU A 79 -9.65 1.98 14.93
N SER A 80 -8.99 3.13 15.03
CA SER A 80 -7.83 3.29 15.90
C SER A 80 -7.65 4.73 16.39
N MET A 81 -7.08 4.89 17.58
CA MET A 81 -6.54 6.17 18.05
C MET A 81 -5.12 6.44 17.53
N HIS A 82 -4.50 5.48 16.85
CA HIS A 82 -3.11 5.54 16.43
C HIS A 82 -3.01 5.72 14.91
N ALA A 83 -2.24 6.73 14.49
CA ALA A 83 -1.88 6.96 13.08
C ALA A 83 -0.52 6.35 12.71
N ASP A 84 0.08 5.56 13.62
CA ASP A 84 1.41 5.01 13.40
C ASP A 84 1.42 3.99 12.26
N GLU A 85 2.40 4.13 11.40
CA GLU A 85 2.63 3.28 10.23
C GLU A 85 2.58 1.78 10.55
N SER A 86 3.20 1.37 11.66
CA SER A 86 3.28 -0.05 12.05
C SER A 86 1.90 -0.67 12.28
N TYR A 87 0.95 0.08 12.86
CA TYR A 87 -0.43 -0.39 13.05
C TYR A 87 -1.18 -0.46 11.73
N ILE A 88 -1.05 0.57 10.88
CA ILE A 88 -1.68 0.61 9.56
C ILE A 88 -1.23 -0.59 8.72
N LEU A 89 0.08 -0.80 8.59
CA LEU A 89 0.64 -1.89 7.79
C LEU A 89 0.25 -3.27 8.31
N ARG A 90 0.25 -3.48 9.63
CA ARG A 90 -0.20 -4.74 10.24
C ARG A 90 -1.68 -4.99 10.00
N ALA A 91 -2.53 -3.96 10.11
CA ALA A 91 -3.95 -4.07 9.82
C ALA A 91 -4.21 -4.48 8.37
N LEU A 92 -3.53 -3.84 7.42
CA LEU A 92 -3.62 -4.18 5.99
C LEU A 92 -3.12 -5.60 5.70
N ALA A 93 -2.00 -6.00 6.30
CA ALA A 93 -1.48 -7.36 6.17
C ALA A 93 -2.44 -8.41 6.77
N ALA A 94 -3.23 -8.05 7.78
CA ALA A 94 -4.29 -8.87 8.36
C ALA A 94 -5.58 -8.90 7.53
N GLY A 95 -5.64 -8.20 6.37
CA GLY A 95 -6.76 -8.20 5.46
C GLY A 95 -7.76 -7.06 5.66
N ALA A 96 -7.44 -6.04 6.49
CA ALA A 96 -8.26 -4.84 6.57
C ALA A 96 -8.29 -4.11 5.22
N ARG A 97 -9.46 -3.65 4.82
CA ARG A 97 -9.69 -2.87 3.60
C ARG A 97 -9.87 -1.38 3.87
N ALA A 98 -10.08 -1.00 5.12
CA ALA A 98 -10.07 0.39 5.55
C ALA A 98 -9.40 0.51 6.92
N TYR A 99 -8.76 1.65 7.13
CA TYR A 99 -8.19 2.07 8.41
C TYR A 99 -8.64 3.50 8.67
N LEU A 100 -9.37 3.71 9.76
CA LEU A 100 -9.93 5.00 10.15
C LEU A 100 -9.37 5.42 11.50
N LEU A 101 -9.09 6.70 11.64
CA LEU A 101 -8.79 7.29 12.94
C LEU A 101 -10.10 7.59 13.67
N LYS A 102 -10.14 7.31 14.98
CA LYS A 102 -11.37 7.49 15.79
C LYS A 102 -11.81 8.96 15.90
N ASP A 103 -10.89 9.91 15.74
CA ASP A 103 -11.17 11.35 15.72
C ASP A 103 -11.85 11.84 14.42
N ALA A 104 -11.71 11.09 13.33
CA ALA A 104 -12.31 11.40 12.02
C ALA A 104 -13.48 10.46 11.66
N THR A 105 -13.95 9.63 12.59
CA THR A 105 -14.93 8.57 12.31
C THR A 105 -16.27 9.12 11.81
N ASP A 106 -16.71 10.26 12.27
CA ASP A 106 -18.01 10.86 11.88
C ASP A 106 -18.08 11.18 10.38
N GLU A 107 -16.97 11.61 9.80
CA GLU A 107 -16.87 11.96 8.38
C GLU A 107 -16.53 10.74 7.49
N ASP A 108 -15.65 9.86 7.98
CA ASP A 108 -15.03 8.81 7.18
C ASP A 108 -15.77 7.46 7.24
N LEU A 109 -16.56 7.18 8.30
CA LEU A 109 -17.14 5.86 8.52
C LEU A 109 -18.10 5.42 7.40
N LEU A 110 -19.08 6.24 7.06
CA LEU A 110 -20.07 5.88 6.04
C LEU A 110 -19.46 5.79 4.63
N PRO A 111 -18.58 6.70 4.20
CA PRO A 111 -17.80 6.52 2.97
C PRO A 111 -16.98 5.23 2.94
N ALA A 112 -16.28 4.90 4.04
CA ALA A 112 -15.50 3.68 4.16
C ALA A 112 -16.37 2.43 4.04
N VAL A 113 -17.51 2.39 4.76
CA VAL A 113 -18.47 1.29 4.74
C VAL A 113 -18.98 1.04 3.31
N ARG A 114 -19.38 2.08 2.59
CA ARG A 114 -19.86 1.98 1.19
C ARG A 114 -18.76 1.49 0.25
N THR A 115 -17.54 2.03 0.43
CA THR A 115 -16.41 1.69 -0.44
C THR A 115 -15.95 0.24 -0.22
N VAL A 116 -15.82 -0.18 1.04
CA VAL A 116 -15.45 -1.56 1.39
C VAL A 116 -16.55 -2.56 0.96
N ALA A 117 -17.83 -2.19 1.08
CA ALA A 117 -18.93 -3.01 0.59
C ALA A 117 -18.88 -3.22 -0.93
N SER A 118 -18.34 -2.27 -1.69
CA SER A 118 -18.10 -2.42 -3.14
C SER A 118 -16.84 -3.24 -3.48
N GLY A 119 -16.14 -3.78 -2.48
CA GLY A 119 -14.92 -4.56 -2.66
C GLY A 119 -13.63 -3.71 -2.80
N LYS A 120 -13.72 -2.38 -2.67
CA LYS A 120 -12.59 -1.45 -2.81
C LYS A 120 -12.01 -1.06 -1.44
N PRO A 121 -10.71 -0.75 -1.34
CA PRO A 121 -10.13 -0.21 -0.12
C PRO A 121 -10.51 1.27 0.06
N TYR A 122 -10.55 1.71 1.32
CA TYR A 122 -10.75 3.11 1.70
C TYR A 122 -9.63 3.56 2.65
N PHE A 123 -8.99 4.66 2.32
CA PHE A 123 -7.99 5.31 3.17
C PHE A 123 -8.28 6.81 3.23
N SER A 124 -8.36 7.35 4.45
CA SER A 124 -8.41 8.80 4.61
C SER A 124 -7.12 9.44 4.09
N PRO A 125 -7.12 10.74 3.74
CA PRO A 125 -5.91 11.43 3.28
C PRO A 125 -4.73 11.27 4.25
N ALA A 126 -4.97 11.31 5.54
CA ALA A 126 -3.95 11.16 6.58
C ALA A 126 -3.31 9.75 6.54
N VAL A 127 -4.12 8.70 6.45
CA VAL A 127 -3.64 7.31 6.34
C VAL A 127 -2.92 7.07 5.01
N ALA A 128 -3.45 7.62 3.92
CA ALA A 128 -2.81 7.53 2.61
C ALA A 128 -1.42 8.18 2.59
N ALA A 129 -1.24 9.34 3.24
CA ALA A 129 0.06 10.01 3.36
C ALA A 129 1.08 9.10 4.04
N VAL A 130 0.73 8.47 5.17
CA VAL A 130 1.61 7.53 5.91
C VAL A 130 2.02 6.35 5.02
N LEU A 131 1.09 5.78 4.25
CA LEU A 131 1.37 4.67 3.34
C LEU A 131 2.32 5.07 2.20
N VAL A 132 2.14 6.27 1.63
CA VAL A 132 3.03 6.80 0.59
C VAL A 132 4.44 7.05 1.14
N GLU A 133 4.55 7.66 2.32
CA GLU A 133 5.84 7.91 2.98
C GLU A 133 6.59 6.60 3.28
N ASP A 134 5.90 5.59 3.80
CA ASP A 134 6.49 4.26 4.03
C ASP A 134 6.95 3.62 2.73
N TYR A 135 6.12 3.66 1.69
CA TYR A 135 6.47 3.14 0.38
C TYR A 135 7.74 3.80 -0.17
N MET A 136 7.80 5.14 -0.14
CA MET A 136 8.97 5.91 -0.59
C MET A 136 10.22 5.58 0.23
N ARG A 137 10.08 5.48 1.56
CA ARG A 137 11.18 5.08 2.44
C ARG A 137 11.70 3.67 2.14
N ARG A 138 10.79 2.70 1.93
CA ARG A 138 11.18 1.32 1.56
C ARG A 138 11.83 1.23 0.20
N MET A 139 11.41 2.05 -0.75
CA MET A 139 12.08 2.18 -2.05
C MET A 139 13.52 2.64 -1.87
N GLN A 140 13.75 3.64 -1.02
CA GLN A 140 15.08 4.16 -0.72
C GLN A 140 15.96 3.14 0.04
N THR A 141 15.41 2.48 1.08
CA THR A 141 16.19 1.56 1.94
C THR A 141 16.46 0.19 1.30
N ARG A 142 15.60 -0.27 0.40
CA ARG A 142 15.79 -1.56 -0.29
C ARG A 142 16.77 -1.48 -1.47
N GLY A 143 17.40 -0.31 -1.71
CA GLY A 143 18.19 -0.13 -2.92
C GLY A 143 17.36 -0.39 -4.19
N LEU A 144 16.03 -0.28 -4.09
CA LEU A 144 15.11 -0.12 -5.20
C LEU A 144 15.12 1.35 -5.66
N SER A 145 16.24 2.08 -5.44
CA SER A 145 16.62 3.09 -6.40
C SER A 145 16.63 2.35 -7.73
N ASP A 146 15.82 2.78 -8.65
CA ASP A 146 15.83 2.25 -10.01
C ASP A 146 17.29 2.11 -10.40
N SER A 147 17.69 0.93 -10.89
CA SER A 147 19.07 0.74 -11.33
C SER A 147 19.54 1.90 -12.24
N TYR A 148 18.58 2.59 -12.87
CA TYR A 148 18.77 3.83 -13.59
C TYR A 148 19.25 5.00 -12.72
N ASP A 149 18.84 5.08 -11.45
CA ASP A 149 19.27 6.13 -10.49
C ASP A 149 20.70 5.93 -10.00
N LEU A 150 21.28 4.74 -10.21
CA LEU A 150 22.70 4.48 -9.96
C LEU A 150 23.61 5.12 -11.00
N LEU A 151 23.03 5.52 -12.14
CA LEU A 151 23.76 6.16 -13.22
C LEU A 151 24.00 7.64 -12.91
N THR A 152 25.18 8.12 -13.21
CA THR A 152 25.46 9.56 -13.29
C THR A 152 24.71 10.18 -14.47
N ASP A 153 24.53 11.49 -14.46
CA ASP A 153 23.85 12.18 -15.56
C ASP A 153 24.53 11.89 -16.91
N ARG A 154 25.86 11.80 -16.93
CA ARG A 154 26.62 11.47 -18.13
C ARG A 154 26.45 10.03 -18.58
N GLU A 155 26.32 9.09 -17.65
CA GLU A 155 26.01 7.70 -17.99
C GLU A 155 24.58 7.55 -18.53
N LYS A 156 23.63 8.37 -18.05
CA LYS A 156 22.24 8.42 -18.58
C LYS A 156 22.20 8.95 -20.00
N GLU A 157 22.91 10.02 -20.30
CA GLU A 157 23.05 10.56 -21.66
C GLU A 157 23.65 9.53 -22.63
N VAL A 158 24.74 8.87 -22.21
CA VAL A 158 25.39 7.82 -23.01
C VAL A 158 24.44 6.63 -23.20
N LEU A 159 23.72 6.19 -22.17
CA LEU A 159 22.75 5.11 -22.24
C LEU A 159 21.66 5.41 -23.29
N GLN A 160 21.08 6.59 -23.23
CA GLN A 160 20.00 6.99 -24.15
C GLN A 160 20.47 6.98 -25.60
N LEU A 161 21.60 7.62 -25.89
CA LEU A 161 22.15 7.70 -27.25
C LEU A 161 22.51 6.32 -27.82
N LEU A 162 23.08 5.42 -26.97
CA LEU A 162 23.35 4.04 -27.39
C LEU A 162 22.08 3.26 -27.64
N ALA A 163 21.03 3.49 -26.85
CA ALA A 163 19.72 2.85 -27.02
C ALA A 163 19.00 3.34 -28.29
N GLU A 164 19.23 4.60 -28.71
CA GLU A 164 18.78 5.18 -29.98
C GLU A 164 19.57 4.65 -31.19
N GLY A 165 20.52 3.73 -30.99
CA GLY A 165 21.29 3.09 -32.04
C GLY A 165 22.55 3.84 -32.45
N ARG A 166 22.99 4.86 -31.71
CA ARG A 166 24.24 5.58 -31.97
C ARG A 166 25.45 4.73 -31.66
N SER A 167 26.46 4.79 -32.51
CA SER A 167 27.79 4.21 -32.23
C SER A 167 28.56 5.02 -31.19
N ASN A 168 29.56 4.43 -30.52
CA ASN A 168 30.40 5.14 -29.56
C ASN A 168 31.06 6.40 -30.14
N LYS A 169 31.39 6.40 -31.46
CA LYS A 169 31.97 7.57 -32.18
C LYS A 169 30.94 8.70 -32.34
N GLU A 170 29.71 8.37 -32.69
CA GLU A 170 28.63 9.36 -32.81
C GLU A 170 28.28 9.95 -31.43
N VAL A 171 28.22 9.11 -30.39
CA VAL A 171 28.01 9.56 -29.02
C VAL A 171 29.13 10.51 -28.59
N ALA A 172 30.38 10.17 -28.89
CA ALA A 172 31.53 11.02 -28.59
C ALA A 172 31.41 12.40 -29.24
N THR A 173 31.01 12.44 -30.53
CA THR A 173 30.78 13.68 -31.24
C THR A 173 29.62 14.49 -30.68
N LEU A 174 28.48 13.84 -30.38
CA LEU A 174 27.27 14.50 -29.87
C LEU A 174 27.45 15.11 -28.49
N LEU A 175 28.23 14.43 -27.65
CA LEU A 175 28.47 14.84 -26.26
C LEU A 175 29.76 15.66 -26.05
N ASP A 176 30.50 15.93 -27.13
CA ASP A 176 31.80 16.60 -27.11
C ASP A 176 32.80 15.92 -26.17
N LEU A 177 32.94 14.60 -26.32
CA LEU A 177 33.80 13.75 -25.51
C LEU A 177 34.84 12.99 -26.34
N GLY A 178 35.92 12.56 -25.70
CA GLY A 178 36.83 11.58 -26.28
C GLY A 178 36.17 10.19 -26.41
N LEU A 179 36.52 9.46 -27.47
CA LEU A 179 35.99 8.11 -27.70
C LEU A 179 36.26 7.18 -26.49
N SER A 180 37.47 7.23 -25.92
CA SER A 180 37.83 6.45 -24.74
C SER A 180 37.00 6.81 -23.49
N THR A 181 36.56 8.06 -23.37
CA THR A 181 35.67 8.52 -22.28
C THR A 181 34.28 7.92 -22.42
N VAL A 182 33.74 7.90 -23.65
CA VAL A 182 32.44 7.26 -23.93
C VAL A 182 32.51 5.75 -23.66
N GLU A 183 33.59 5.09 -24.05
CA GLU A 183 33.80 3.66 -23.77
C GLU A 183 33.86 3.38 -22.26
N THR A 184 34.48 4.27 -21.48
CA THR A 184 34.52 4.17 -20.03
C THR A 184 33.09 4.33 -19.43
N HIS A 185 32.34 5.36 -19.83
CA HIS A 185 30.96 5.54 -19.38
C HIS A 185 30.08 4.34 -19.75
N ARG A 186 30.23 3.82 -20.98
CA ARG A 186 29.52 2.61 -21.41
C ARG A 186 29.85 1.40 -20.53
N ALA A 187 31.13 1.15 -20.24
CA ALA A 187 31.54 0.05 -19.38
C ALA A 187 30.93 0.18 -17.97
N ASN A 188 31.00 1.38 -17.39
CA ASN A 188 30.46 1.66 -16.07
C ASN A 188 28.93 1.50 -16.01
N LEU A 189 28.17 2.05 -16.97
CA LEU A 189 26.72 1.89 -17.00
C LEU A 189 26.31 0.43 -17.17
N MET A 190 27.00 -0.33 -18.03
CA MET A 190 26.74 -1.75 -18.24
C MET A 190 27.02 -2.56 -16.95
N GLN A 191 28.10 -2.24 -16.24
CA GLN A 191 28.39 -2.85 -14.94
C GLN A 191 27.32 -2.52 -13.91
N LYS A 192 26.92 -1.25 -13.75
CA LYS A 192 25.92 -0.77 -12.78
C LYS A 192 24.54 -1.39 -13.04
N LEU A 193 24.18 -1.55 -14.31
CA LEU A 193 22.88 -2.10 -14.75
C LEU A 193 22.92 -3.63 -14.94
N ASN A 194 24.07 -4.27 -14.78
CA ASN A 194 24.32 -5.69 -15.05
C ASN A 194 23.90 -6.09 -16.48
N LEU A 195 24.31 -5.28 -17.48
CA LEU A 195 24.08 -5.50 -18.90
C LEU A 195 25.37 -5.98 -19.57
N HIS A 196 25.24 -6.87 -20.57
CA HIS A 196 26.38 -7.51 -21.19
C HIS A 196 26.47 -7.29 -22.72
N SER A 197 25.45 -6.65 -23.32
CA SER A 197 25.39 -6.40 -24.75
C SER A 197 24.67 -5.11 -25.09
N THR A 198 24.88 -4.58 -26.30
CA THR A 198 24.12 -3.42 -26.82
C THR A 198 22.63 -3.73 -26.93
N ALA A 199 22.27 -4.96 -27.30
CA ALA A 199 20.87 -5.38 -27.36
C ALA A 199 20.19 -5.30 -25.98
N GLU A 200 20.90 -5.63 -24.92
CA GLU A 200 20.39 -5.49 -23.55
C GLU A 200 20.24 -4.03 -23.13
N ILE A 201 21.13 -3.12 -23.59
CA ILE A 201 20.98 -1.68 -23.39
C ILE A 201 19.65 -1.19 -24.02
N VAL A 202 19.37 -1.58 -25.27
CA VAL A 202 18.12 -1.21 -25.97
C VAL A 202 16.91 -1.75 -25.24
N LEU A 203 16.89 -3.05 -24.88
CA LEU A 203 15.79 -3.68 -24.15
C LEU A 203 15.55 -3.04 -22.78
N TYR A 204 16.63 -2.69 -22.08
CA TYR A 204 16.53 -1.97 -20.81
C TYR A 204 15.88 -0.59 -20.99
N ALA A 205 16.34 0.18 -21.98
CA ALA A 205 15.84 1.52 -22.26
C ALA A 205 14.35 1.51 -22.67
N VAL A 206 13.90 0.52 -23.48
CA VAL A 206 12.48 0.34 -23.84
C VAL A 206 11.64 0.00 -22.58
N ARG A 207 12.10 -0.95 -21.75
CA ARG A 207 11.38 -1.34 -20.51
C ARG A 207 11.25 -0.18 -19.51
N LYS A 208 12.20 0.74 -19.52
CA LYS A 208 12.20 1.93 -18.66
C LYS A 208 11.51 3.14 -19.28
N GLY A 209 11.01 3.03 -20.51
CA GLY A 209 10.37 4.14 -21.22
C GLY A 209 11.34 5.29 -21.57
N ILE A 210 12.65 5.01 -21.65
CA ILE A 210 13.69 5.99 -22.05
C ILE A 210 13.62 6.22 -23.55
N ILE A 211 13.34 5.16 -24.30
CA ILE A 211 13.05 5.19 -25.75
C ILE A 211 11.75 4.43 -26.03
N VAL A 212 11.12 4.72 -27.17
CA VAL A 212 9.85 4.12 -27.59
C VAL A 212 10.08 3.01 -28.61
#